data_d617b06554d949411cd974ab1076c3e1
#
_entry.id   d617b06554d949411cd974ab1076c3e1
#
_cell.length_a   1.000
_cell.length_b   1.000
_cell.length_c   1.000
_cell.angle_alpha   90.00
_cell.angle_beta   90.00
_cell.angle_gamma   90.00
#
_symmetry.space_group_name_H-M   'P 1'
#
loop_
_entity.id
_entity.type
_entity.pdbx_description
1 polymer ?
#
loop_
_entity_poly.entity_id
_entity_poly.type
_entity_poly.pdbx_seq_one_letter_code
_entity_poly.pdbx_strand_id
1 'polypeptide(L)'
;MDLDWQKLDNYNQMFQQWKAELFPRGEYAHRNECCFAFAHLLAKKAKEQGMLPLKIWCLKSYDADHVQAKFPADNANGFETRDWQGYHVALAVDLPIYKNSQKNERLVFDPIVYDAPVREKDWQKALNSGEPYIMYSGCKFGKEAAQDTSFFDGSGYWLDKDPTMDLDRHARLHIKAIKCPEGKQATQLKSPLMILSNIAKRKDLSHSAGHSR
;
A
#
# COMPACT_ATOMS: atom_id res chain seq x y z
N MET A 1 -2.26 17.99 16.71
CA MET A 1 -3.37 17.95 15.73
C MET A 1 -4.14 16.66 15.97
N ASP A 2 -5.45 16.77 16.16
CA ASP A 2 -6.28 15.62 16.42
C ASP A 2 -6.65 14.89 15.13
N LEU A 3 -6.55 13.57 15.14
CA LEU A 3 -6.92 12.73 14.02
C LEU A 3 -8.44 12.69 13.83
N ASP A 4 -8.88 12.71 12.60
CA ASP A 4 -10.28 12.50 12.21
C ASP A 4 -10.50 11.00 11.94
N TRP A 5 -10.93 10.29 12.98
CA TRP A 5 -11.13 8.84 12.93
C TRP A 5 -12.16 8.42 11.88
N GLN A 6 -13.20 9.24 11.66
CA GLN A 6 -14.20 8.94 10.65
C GLN A 6 -13.60 8.94 9.23
N LYS A 7 -12.76 9.93 8.92
CA LYS A 7 -12.05 9.96 7.63
C LYS A 7 -11.12 8.77 7.46
N LEU A 8 -10.36 8.43 8.51
CA LEU A 8 -9.47 7.27 8.48
C LEU A 8 -10.22 5.96 8.25
N ASP A 9 -11.38 5.79 8.90
CA ASP A 9 -12.24 4.62 8.66
C ASP A 9 -12.76 4.58 7.22
N ASN A 10 -13.18 5.72 6.67
CA ASN A 10 -13.63 5.80 5.28
C ASN A 10 -12.51 5.42 4.30
N TYR A 11 -11.27 5.90 4.52
CA TYR A 11 -10.12 5.51 3.69
C TYR A 11 -9.79 4.02 3.83
N ASN A 12 -9.95 3.47 5.04
CA ASN A 12 -9.77 2.03 5.22
C ASN A 12 -10.83 1.23 4.47
N GLN A 13 -12.12 1.58 4.60
CA GLN A 13 -13.21 0.91 3.89
C GLN A 13 -13.01 0.97 2.37
N MET A 14 -12.64 2.13 1.85
CA MET A 14 -12.29 2.33 0.45
C MET A 14 -11.15 1.39 0.02
N PHE A 15 -10.08 1.27 0.82
CA PHE A 15 -8.96 0.40 0.51
C PHE A 15 -9.36 -1.08 0.53
N GLN A 16 -10.19 -1.52 1.50
CA GLN A 16 -10.73 -2.88 1.52
C GLN A 16 -11.57 -3.17 0.28
N GLN A 17 -12.40 -2.22 -0.14
CA GLN A 17 -13.18 -2.34 -1.37
C GLN A 17 -12.27 -2.49 -2.59
N TRP A 18 -11.25 -1.65 -2.74
CA TRP A 18 -10.27 -1.76 -3.84
C TRP A 18 -9.56 -3.10 -3.85
N LYS A 19 -9.15 -3.60 -2.67
CA LYS A 19 -8.54 -4.93 -2.56
C LYS A 19 -9.48 -6.03 -3.02
N ALA A 20 -10.74 -5.99 -2.59
CA ALA A 20 -11.74 -6.97 -2.99
C ALA A 20 -12.02 -6.96 -4.50
N GLU A 21 -12.08 -5.78 -5.12
CA GLU A 21 -12.33 -5.63 -6.55
C GLU A 21 -11.13 -6.02 -7.42
N LEU A 22 -9.92 -5.61 -7.03
CA LEU A 22 -8.72 -5.77 -7.84
C LEU A 22 -8.01 -7.10 -7.58
N PHE A 23 -8.11 -7.63 -6.37
CA PHE A 23 -7.34 -8.78 -5.88
C PHE A 23 -8.23 -9.78 -5.13
N PRO A 24 -9.29 -10.30 -5.78
CA PRO A 24 -10.37 -11.06 -5.12
C PRO A 24 -9.92 -12.38 -4.49
N ARG A 25 -8.76 -12.91 -4.89
CA ARG A 25 -8.19 -14.13 -4.32
C ARG A 25 -7.12 -13.87 -3.26
N GLY A 26 -6.94 -12.59 -2.83
CA GLY A 26 -5.89 -12.20 -1.90
C GLY A 26 -4.47 -12.34 -2.47
N GLU A 27 -4.31 -12.09 -3.77
CA GLU A 27 -3.05 -12.25 -4.51
C GLU A 27 -1.87 -11.56 -3.86
N TYR A 28 -2.10 -10.42 -3.21
CA TYR A 28 -1.09 -9.64 -2.50
C TYR A 28 -0.40 -10.41 -1.35
N ALA A 29 -1.01 -11.50 -0.86
CA ALA A 29 -0.44 -12.33 0.20
C ALA A 29 0.65 -13.28 -0.27
N HIS A 30 0.72 -13.57 -1.56
CA HIS A 30 1.38 -14.76 -2.06
C HIS A 30 2.60 -14.49 -2.96
N ARG A 31 2.94 -13.23 -3.23
CA ARG A 31 4.07 -12.94 -4.12
C ARG A 31 4.84 -11.67 -3.75
N ASN A 32 6.17 -11.80 -3.77
CA ASN A 32 7.09 -10.72 -3.47
C ASN A 32 7.39 -9.81 -4.68
N GLU A 33 7.15 -10.28 -5.91
CA GLU A 33 7.71 -9.68 -7.13
C GLU A 33 6.73 -8.86 -7.99
N CYS A 34 5.52 -8.58 -7.53
CA CYS A 34 4.52 -7.86 -8.32
C CYS A 34 4.09 -6.53 -7.69
N CYS A 35 4.91 -5.93 -6.81
CA CYS A 35 4.57 -4.68 -6.14
C CYS A 35 4.17 -3.56 -7.11
N PHE A 36 4.83 -3.47 -8.28
CA PHE A 36 4.49 -2.52 -9.33
C PHE A 36 3.06 -2.69 -9.86
N ALA A 37 2.60 -3.94 -10.04
CA ALA A 37 1.26 -4.20 -10.57
C ALA A 37 0.17 -3.82 -9.55
N PHE A 38 0.40 -4.13 -8.27
CA PHE A 38 -0.49 -3.71 -7.19
C PHE A 38 -0.54 -2.18 -7.07
N ALA A 39 0.61 -1.51 -7.04
CA ALA A 39 0.71 -0.07 -6.96
C ALA A 39 0.03 0.61 -8.17
N HIS A 40 0.23 0.07 -9.38
CA HIS A 40 -0.36 0.61 -10.61
C HIS A 40 -1.89 0.53 -10.61
N LEU A 41 -2.46 -0.63 -10.30
CA LEU A 41 -3.91 -0.80 -10.28
C LEU A 41 -4.59 0.01 -9.18
N LEU A 42 -3.99 0.10 -8.01
CA LEU A 42 -4.48 0.94 -6.92
C LEU A 42 -4.40 2.43 -7.26
N ALA A 43 -3.30 2.87 -7.91
CA ALA A 43 -3.16 4.26 -8.36
C ALA A 43 -4.23 4.63 -9.39
N LYS A 44 -4.57 3.70 -10.29
CA LYS A 44 -5.68 3.89 -11.25
C LYS A 44 -7.00 4.07 -10.52
N LYS A 45 -7.31 3.23 -9.53
CA LYS A 45 -8.52 3.37 -8.70
C LYS A 45 -8.58 4.70 -7.97
N ALA A 46 -7.48 5.15 -7.38
CA ALA A 46 -7.40 6.45 -6.72
C ALA A 46 -7.69 7.59 -7.70
N LYS A 47 -7.12 7.54 -8.92
CA LYS A 47 -7.39 8.53 -9.97
C LYS A 47 -8.85 8.53 -10.41
N GLU A 48 -9.45 7.35 -10.58
CA GLU A 48 -10.88 7.21 -10.93
C GLU A 48 -11.82 7.84 -9.88
N GLN A 49 -11.36 7.95 -8.63
CA GLN A 49 -12.07 8.61 -7.53
C GLN A 49 -11.67 10.08 -7.32
N GLY A 50 -10.98 10.69 -8.29
CA GLY A 50 -10.60 12.11 -8.26
C GLY A 50 -9.42 12.43 -7.35
N MET A 51 -8.68 11.43 -6.84
CA MET A 51 -7.47 11.64 -6.05
C MET A 51 -6.27 11.93 -6.96
N LEU A 52 -5.22 12.48 -6.38
CA LEU A 52 -3.92 12.70 -7.04
C LEU A 52 -2.93 11.63 -6.58
N PRO A 53 -2.88 10.47 -7.24
CA PRO A 53 -2.02 9.39 -6.84
C PRO A 53 -0.56 9.68 -7.16
N LEU A 54 0.32 9.26 -6.27
CA LEU A 54 1.77 9.16 -6.44
C LEU A 54 2.18 7.70 -6.25
N LYS A 55 3.30 7.31 -6.82
CA LYS A 55 3.99 6.09 -6.43
C LYS A 55 5.16 6.44 -5.52
N ILE A 56 5.20 5.76 -4.38
CA ILE A 56 6.31 5.82 -3.44
C ILE A 56 7.19 4.59 -3.64
N TRP A 57 8.47 4.83 -3.84
CA TRP A 57 9.49 3.83 -4.09
C TRP A 57 10.42 3.76 -2.90
N CYS A 58 10.61 2.57 -2.37
CA CYS A 58 11.66 2.26 -1.43
C CYS A 58 12.74 1.49 -2.20
N LEU A 59 13.88 2.11 -2.40
CA LEU A 59 15.02 1.50 -3.06
C LEU A 59 15.95 0.89 -2.01
N LYS A 60 16.61 -0.20 -2.35
CA LYS A 60 17.64 -0.77 -1.48
C LYS A 60 18.74 0.27 -1.22
N SER A 61 19.31 0.24 -0.02
CA SER A 61 20.53 1.00 0.25
C SER A 61 21.72 0.37 -0.49
N TYR A 62 22.81 1.12 -0.59
CA TYR A 62 24.04 0.64 -1.25
C TYR A 62 24.56 -0.65 -0.61
N ASP A 63 24.40 -0.78 0.71
CA ASP A 63 24.91 -1.89 1.52
C ASP A 63 23.91 -3.04 1.71
N ALA A 64 22.72 -2.95 1.11
CA ALA A 64 21.69 -3.98 1.22
C ALA A 64 21.39 -4.61 -0.13
N ASP A 65 21.27 -5.93 -0.17
CA ASP A 65 20.91 -6.64 -1.42
C ASP A 65 19.43 -6.53 -1.76
N HIS A 66 18.58 -6.36 -0.73
CA HIS A 66 17.12 -6.39 -0.87
C HIS A 66 16.44 -5.31 -0.01
N VAL A 67 15.23 -4.93 -0.41
CA VAL A 67 14.24 -4.28 0.46
C VAL A 67 13.47 -5.39 1.16
N GLN A 68 13.31 -5.31 2.48
CA GLN A 68 12.72 -6.38 3.28
C GLN A 68 11.60 -5.87 4.18
N ALA A 69 10.58 -6.68 4.40
CA ALA A 69 9.60 -6.47 5.47
C ALA A 69 9.42 -7.77 6.28
N LYS A 70 9.31 -7.64 7.59
CA LYS A 70 9.07 -8.77 8.51
C LYS A 70 7.61 -8.80 8.92
N PHE A 71 7.00 -9.95 8.79
CA PHE A 71 5.60 -10.22 9.14
C PHE A 71 5.53 -11.23 10.29
N PRO A 72 4.52 -11.16 11.17
CA PRO A 72 4.23 -12.26 12.07
C PRO A 72 3.98 -13.53 11.25
N ALA A 73 4.68 -14.62 11.57
CA ALA A 73 4.40 -15.90 10.94
C ALA A 73 3.12 -16.52 11.51
N ASP A 74 2.47 -17.40 10.74
CA ASP A 74 1.25 -18.09 11.16
C ASP A 74 1.45 -19.00 12.39
N ASN A 75 2.68 -19.37 12.72
CA ASN A 75 3.03 -20.10 13.92
C ASN A 75 3.49 -19.12 15.02
N ALA A 76 2.99 -19.28 16.22
CA ALA A 76 2.97 -18.33 17.34
C ALA A 76 4.33 -17.69 17.78
N ASN A 77 5.47 -18.02 17.18
CA ASN A 77 6.80 -17.57 17.60
C ASN A 77 7.76 -17.16 16.46
N GLY A 78 7.27 -16.95 15.23
CA GLY A 78 8.13 -16.66 14.09
C GLY A 78 7.77 -15.37 13.36
N PHE A 79 8.72 -14.91 12.54
CA PHE A 79 8.48 -13.88 11.54
C PHE A 79 8.75 -14.46 10.16
N GLU A 80 7.88 -14.14 9.21
CA GLU A 80 8.12 -14.36 7.79
C GLU A 80 8.72 -13.09 7.20
N THR A 81 9.81 -13.24 6.45
CA THR A 81 10.44 -12.11 5.75
C THR A 81 10.02 -12.15 4.28
N ARG A 82 9.59 -11.01 3.77
CA ARG A 82 9.41 -10.80 2.33
C ARG A 82 10.52 -9.91 1.82
N ASP A 83 11.07 -10.31 0.69
CA ASP A 83 12.21 -9.68 0.06
C ASP A 83 11.84 -9.16 -1.32
N TRP A 84 12.32 -7.96 -1.66
CA TRP A 84 12.23 -7.40 -3.00
C TRP A 84 13.63 -7.05 -3.50
N GLN A 85 13.98 -7.61 -4.66
CA GLN A 85 15.27 -7.29 -5.28
C GLN A 85 15.25 -5.86 -5.82
N GLY A 86 16.11 -5.02 -5.25
CA GLY A 86 16.34 -3.65 -5.71
C GLY A 86 15.33 -2.62 -5.23
N TYR A 87 14.01 -2.91 -5.22
CA TYR A 87 13.00 -1.94 -4.80
C TYR A 87 11.67 -2.58 -4.38
N HIS A 88 10.93 -1.80 -3.59
CA HIS A 88 9.49 -2.01 -3.36
C HIS A 88 8.72 -0.73 -3.68
N VAL A 89 7.52 -0.84 -4.23
CA VAL A 89 6.70 0.31 -4.64
C VAL A 89 5.26 0.14 -4.19
N ALA A 90 4.65 1.25 -3.74
CA ALA A 90 3.26 1.32 -3.32
C ALA A 90 2.57 2.59 -3.85
N LEU A 91 1.23 2.61 -3.74
CA LEU A 91 0.45 3.83 -3.94
C LEU A 91 0.60 4.76 -2.74
N ALA A 92 0.82 6.05 -2.99
CA ALA A 92 0.74 7.12 -1.99
C ALA A 92 -0.25 8.20 -2.41
N VAL A 93 -0.99 8.75 -1.44
CA VAL A 93 -1.95 9.84 -1.67
C VAL A 93 -1.90 10.80 -0.49
N ASP A 94 -1.87 12.11 -0.78
CA ASP A 94 -1.95 13.15 0.25
C ASP A 94 -3.41 13.39 0.62
N LEU A 95 -3.81 13.07 1.85
CA LEU A 95 -5.19 13.06 2.30
C LEU A 95 -5.40 13.84 3.61
N PRO A 96 -6.53 14.54 3.77
CA PRO A 96 -6.86 15.26 5.00
C PRO A 96 -7.33 14.28 6.08
N ILE A 97 -6.45 13.99 7.05
CA ILE A 97 -6.76 13.06 8.16
C ILE A 97 -6.87 13.76 9.53
N TYR A 98 -6.76 15.08 9.56
CA TYR A 98 -6.85 15.85 10.81
C TYR A 98 -8.17 16.61 10.90
N LYS A 99 -8.72 16.69 12.12
CA LYS A 99 -9.90 17.52 12.42
C LYS A 99 -9.53 19.00 12.25
N ASN A 100 -10.45 19.77 11.67
CA ASN A 100 -10.33 21.22 11.57
C ASN A 100 -8.99 21.74 10.99
N SER A 101 -8.38 20.95 10.10
CA SER A 101 -7.10 21.28 9.46
C SER A 101 -7.17 21.02 7.97
N GLN A 102 -6.58 21.93 7.19
CA GLN A 102 -6.38 21.73 5.75
C GLN A 102 -5.07 20.98 5.46
N LYS A 103 -4.31 20.63 6.50
CA LYS A 103 -3.08 19.88 6.32
C LYS A 103 -3.38 18.46 5.87
N ASN A 104 -2.79 18.08 4.76
CA ASN A 104 -2.79 16.70 4.29
C ASN A 104 -1.66 15.91 4.95
N GLU A 105 -1.88 14.62 5.09
CA GLU A 105 -0.88 13.63 5.46
C GLU A 105 -0.76 12.63 4.32
N ARG A 106 0.45 12.21 4.01
CA ARG A 106 0.68 11.19 3.00
C ARG A 106 0.36 9.83 3.57
N LEU A 107 -0.66 9.20 3.01
CA LEU A 107 -1.04 7.82 3.31
C LEU A 107 -0.55 6.90 2.20
N VAL A 108 0.01 5.76 2.61
CA VAL A 108 0.47 4.70 1.73
C VAL A 108 -0.52 3.55 1.77
N PHE A 109 -0.94 3.10 0.58
CA PHE A 109 -1.87 2.01 0.34
C PHE A 109 -1.08 0.84 -0.26
N ASP A 110 -0.59 -0.02 0.61
CA ASP A 110 0.25 -1.15 0.25
C ASP A 110 -0.37 -2.46 0.71
N PRO A 111 -1.10 -3.18 -0.16
CA PRO A 111 -1.79 -4.40 0.23
C PRO A 111 -0.83 -5.56 0.52
N ILE A 112 0.44 -5.45 0.12
CA ILE A 112 1.44 -6.49 0.38
C ILE A 112 1.95 -6.39 1.83
N VAL A 113 2.13 -5.16 2.33
CA VAL A 113 2.72 -4.92 3.65
C VAL A 113 1.67 -4.73 4.74
N TYR A 114 0.63 -3.94 4.48
CA TYR A 114 -0.34 -3.53 5.49
C TYR A 114 -1.79 -3.93 5.16
N ASP A 115 -2.55 -4.25 6.18
CA ASP A 115 -3.98 -4.55 6.07
C ASP A 115 -4.85 -3.31 5.78
N ALA A 116 -4.37 -2.12 6.15
CA ALA A 116 -5.05 -0.83 5.96
C ALA A 116 -4.04 0.28 5.61
N PRO A 117 -4.50 1.45 5.16
CA PRO A 117 -3.61 2.57 4.86
C PRO A 117 -2.79 2.98 6.08
N VAL A 118 -1.54 3.39 5.85
CA VAL A 118 -0.62 3.84 6.90
C VAL A 118 0.02 5.17 6.51
N ARG A 119 0.54 5.90 7.49
CA ARG A 119 1.37 7.06 7.19
C ARG A 119 2.67 6.64 6.52
N GLU A 120 3.18 7.46 5.66
CA GLU A 120 4.43 7.20 4.95
C GLU A 120 5.57 6.78 5.89
N LYS A 121 5.76 7.48 7.00
CA LYS A 121 6.80 7.15 7.99
C LYS A 121 6.65 5.74 8.62
N ASP A 122 5.41 5.29 8.81
CA ASP A 122 5.14 3.95 9.35
C ASP A 122 5.43 2.89 8.28
N TRP A 123 5.14 3.19 7.01
CA TRP A 123 5.48 2.32 5.89
C TRP A 123 7.00 2.20 5.69
N GLN A 124 7.71 3.33 5.69
CA GLN A 124 9.17 3.33 5.60
C GLN A 124 9.82 2.51 6.73
N LYS A 125 9.31 2.66 7.94
CA LYS A 125 9.81 1.91 9.12
C LYS A 125 9.61 0.40 8.98
N ALA A 126 8.57 -0.06 8.30
CA ALA A 126 8.32 -1.49 8.10
C ALA A 126 9.29 -2.11 7.07
N LEU A 127 9.80 -1.30 6.15
CA LEU A 127 10.72 -1.74 5.11
C LEU A 127 12.16 -1.61 5.61
N ASN A 128 12.68 -2.70 6.16
CA ASN A 128 14.03 -2.74 6.72
C ASN A 128 15.06 -2.92 5.58
N SER A 129 15.47 -1.83 4.95
CA SER A 129 16.48 -1.81 3.87
C SER A 129 17.76 -1.04 4.25
N GLY A 130 18.05 -0.95 5.54
CA GLY A 130 19.10 -0.07 6.04
C GLY A 130 18.64 1.40 6.00
N GLU A 131 19.40 2.29 5.35
CA GLU A 131 18.94 3.64 5.02
C GLU A 131 18.29 3.62 3.63
N PRO A 132 16.96 3.43 3.53
CA PRO A 132 16.30 3.30 2.24
C PRO A 132 16.32 4.63 1.50
N TYR A 133 16.55 4.57 0.21
CA TYR A 133 16.35 5.72 -0.64
C TYR A 133 14.89 5.80 -1.06
N ILE A 134 14.19 6.84 -0.62
CA ILE A 134 12.77 7.05 -0.93
C ILE A 134 12.64 8.01 -2.10
N MET A 135 11.89 7.58 -3.11
CA MET A 135 11.57 8.37 -4.29
C MET A 135 10.06 8.44 -4.53
N TYR A 136 9.64 9.45 -5.27
CA TYR A 136 8.26 9.60 -5.70
C TYR A 136 8.20 9.79 -7.21
N SER A 137 7.18 9.19 -7.82
CA SER A 137 6.84 9.47 -9.22
C SER A 137 5.35 9.74 -9.36
N GLY A 138 4.99 10.50 -10.39
CA GLY A 138 3.61 10.61 -10.82
C GLY A 138 3.07 9.28 -11.34
N CYS A 139 1.80 9.23 -11.70
CA CYS A 139 1.17 8.03 -12.24
C CYS A 139 0.71 8.26 -13.68
N LYS A 140 1.09 7.35 -14.56
CA LYS A 140 0.63 7.26 -15.95
C LYS A 140 -0.07 5.92 -16.18
N PHE A 141 -1.05 5.88 -17.06
CA PHE A 141 -1.92 4.72 -17.24
C PHE A 141 -2.11 4.38 -18.73
N GLY A 142 -2.50 3.14 -18.99
CA GLY A 142 -2.78 2.64 -20.32
C GLY A 142 -1.55 2.68 -21.25
N LYS A 143 -1.78 2.98 -22.53
CA LYS A 143 -0.73 3.02 -23.55
C LYS A 143 0.21 4.21 -23.43
N GLU A 144 -0.27 5.35 -22.91
CA GLU A 144 0.57 6.54 -22.71
C GLU A 144 1.72 6.29 -21.74
N ALA A 145 1.49 5.43 -20.76
CA ALA A 145 2.52 5.08 -19.78
C ALA A 145 3.65 4.26 -20.40
N ALA A 146 3.39 3.47 -21.42
CA ALA A 146 4.40 2.66 -22.11
C ALA A 146 5.41 3.50 -22.89
N GLN A 147 5.06 4.72 -23.26
CA GLN A 147 5.94 5.65 -23.98
C GLN A 147 6.94 6.39 -23.08
N ASP A 148 6.78 6.28 -21.76
CA ASP A 148 7.69 6.89 -20.82
C ASP A 148 8.94 6.02 -20.67
N THR A 149 10.09 6.58 -21.03
CA THR A 149 11.39 5.91 -20.96
C THR A 149 12.15 6.22 -19.68
N SER A 150 11.57 6.99 -18.76
CA SER A 150 12.20 7.27 -17.48
C SER A 150 12.33 6.02 -16.62
N PHE A 151 13.43 5.90 -15.89
CA PHE A 151 13.76 4.75 -15.05
C PHE A 151 12.69 4.47 -13.98
N PHE A 152 12.18 5.54 -13.36
CA PHE A 152 11.08 5.51 -12.40
C PHE A 152 9.88 6.23 -12.99
N ASP A 153 9.31 5.66 -14.01
CA ASP A 153 8.12 6.25 -14.59
C ASP A 153 6.89 6.07 -13.72
N GLY A 154 5.90 6.87 -14.03
CA GLY A 154 4.64 6.82 -13.32
C GLY A 154 3.89 5.48 -13.40
N SER A 155 4.30 4.54 -14.27
CA SER A 155 3.68 3.22 -14.37
C SER A 155 4.18 2.26 -13.30
N GLY A 156 5.40 2.47 -12.78
CA GLY A 156 6.04 1.56 -11.84
C GLY A 156 6.75 0.39 -12.50
N TYR A 157 6.97 0.46 -13.79
CA TYR A 157 7.70 -0.57 -14.53
C TYR A 157 9.16 -0.20 -14.76
N TRP A 158 10.01 -1.21 -14.81
CA TRP A 158 11.40 -1.13 -15.19
C TRP A 158 11.56 -0.99 -16.73
N LEU A 159 12.74 -0.61 -17.19
CA LEU A 159 13.12 -0.07 -18.48
C LEU A 159 12.77 -0.83 -19.77
N ASP A 160 12.52 -2.11 -19.75
CA ASP A 160 12.33 -2.90 -20.97
C ASP A 160 10.86 -2.94 -21.42
N LYS A 161 10.26 -1.77 -21.60
CA LYS A 161 8.86 -1.67 -22.00
C LYS A 161 8.72 -1.80 -23.51
N ASP A 162 7.82 -2.66 -23.89
CA ASP A 162 7.25 -2.60 -25.23
C ASP A 162 6.37 -1.33 -25.33
N PRO A 163 6.70 -0.37 -26.23
CA PRO A 163 5.93 0.87 -26.38
C PRO A 163 4.49 0.64 -26.84
N THR A 164 4.17 -0.56 -27.30
CA THR A 164 2.80 -0.96 -27.69
C THR A 164 2.00 -1.55 -26.52
N MET A 165 2.65 -1.78 -25.38
CA MET A 165 2.05 -2.45 -24.24
C MET A 165 0.98 -1.59 -23.57
N ASP A 166 -0.19 -2.18 -23.34
CA ASP A 166 -1.18 -1.64 -22.40
C ASP A 166 -0.83 -2.05 -20.98
N LEU A 167 -0.30 -1.11 -20.20
CA LEU A 167 0.20 -1.39 -18.85
C LEU A 167 -0.90 -1.78 -17.87
N ASP A 168 -2.11 -1.28 -18.03
CA ASP A 168 -3.24 -1.68 -17.19
C ASP A 168 -3.58 -3.16 -17.41
N ARG A 169 -3.58 -3.58 -18.68
CA ARG A 169 -3.78 -4.99 -19.05
C ARG A 169 -2.63 -5.86 -18.55
N HIS A 170 -1.41 -5.38 -18.70
CA HIS A 170 -0.21 -6.12 -18.28
C HIS A 170 -0.19 -6.33 -16.76
N ALA A 171 -0.46 -5.28 -15.98
CA ALA A 171 -0.58 -5.39 -14.52
C ALA A 171 -1.64 -6.43 -14.11
N ARG A 172 -2.82 -6.41 -14.76
CA ARG A 172 -3.87 -7.42 -14.50
C ARG A 172 -3.43 -8.84 -14.83
N LEU A 173 -2.67 -9.04 -15.91
CA LEU A 173 -2.16 -10.36 -16.27
C LEU A 173 -1.15 -10.87 -15.24
N HIS A 174 -0.26 -10.00 -14.72
CA HIS A 174 0.65 -10.35 -13.64
C HIS A 174 -0.09 -10.80 -12.39
N ILE A 175 -1.11 -10.04 -11.96
CA ILE A 175 -1.94 -10.42 -10.80
C ILE A 175 -2.64 -11.76 -11.03
N LYS A 176 -3.24 -11.98 -12.20
CA LYS A 176 -3.90 -13.26 -12.54
C LYS A 176 -2.94 -14.46 -12.53
N ALA A 177 -1.68 -14.25 -12.87
CA ALA A 177 -0.66 -15.30 -12.91
C ALA A 177 -0.21 -15.74 -11.49
N ILE A 178 -0.56 -15.01 -10.44
CA ILE A 178 -0.23 -15.36 -9.06
C ILE A 178 -0.97 -16.63 -8.67
N LYS A 179 -0.22 -17.66 -8.28
CA LYS A 179 -0.79 -18.89 -7.71
C LYS A 179 -1.11 -18.63 -6.24
N CYS A 180 -2.39 -18.64 -5.91
CA CYS A 180 -2.87 -18.51 -4.54
C CYS A 180 -3.15 -19.91 -3.98
N PRO A 181 -2.38 -20.41 -3.00
CA PRO A 181 -2.67 -21.66 -2.34
C PRO A 181 -4.02 -21.59 -1.63
N GLU A 182 -4.84 -22.61 -1.77
CA GLU A 182 -6.13 -22.70 -1.09
C GLU A 182 -5.93 -22.67 0.44
N GLY A 183 -6.80 -21.94 1.14
CA GLY A 183 -6.83 -21.89 2.61
C GLY A 183 -5.77 -21.03 3.29
N LYS A 184 -4.84 -20.42 2.57
CA LYS A 184 -3.90 -19.45 3.17
C LYS A 184 -4.49 -18.05 3.19
N GLN A 185 -4.62 -17.49 4.39
CA GLN A 185 -4.94 -16.08 4.55
C GLN A 185 -3.71 -15.20 4.36
N ALA A 186 -3.96 -13.97 3.92
CA ALA A 186 -2.92 -12.97 3.78
C ALA A 186 -2.36 -12.56 5.14
N THR A 187 -1.07 -12.79 5.36
CA THR A 187 -0.38 -12.20 6.51
C THR A 187 0.02 -10.77 6.15
N GLN A 188 -0.54 -9.81 6.86
CA GLN A 188 -0.26 -8.39 6.70
C GLN A 188 0.00 -7.75 8.07
N LEU A 189 0.81 -6.69 8.08
CA LEU A 189 0.98 -5.88 9.29
C LEU A 189 -0.29 -5.11 9.61
N LYS A 190 -0.62 -4.99 10.89
CA LYS A 190 -1.72 -4.16 11.34
C LYS A 190 -1.37 -2.69 11.22
N SER A 191 -2.23 -1.90 10.59
CA SER A 191 -2.02 -0.47 10.47
C SER A 191 -2.03 0.20 11.85
N PRO A 192 -0.96 0.96 12.21
CA PRO A 192 -0.93 1.71 13.47
C PRO A 192 -2.08 2.70 13.61
N LEU A 193 -2.52 3.31 12.50
CA LEU A 193 -3.66 4.23 12.49
C LEU A 193 -4.97 3.52 12.87
N MET A 194 -5.20 2.31 12.36
CA MET A 194 -6.40 1.54 12.67
C MET A 194 -6.39 1.00 14.10
N ILE A 195 -5.23 0.66 14.65
CA ILE A 195 -5.10 0.29 16.07
C ILE A 195 -5.51 1.47 16.94
N LEU A 196 -5.01 2.67 16.65
CA LEU A 196 -5.35 3.89 17.39
C LEU A 196 -6.84 4.25 17.25
N SER A 197 -7.43 4.12 16.06
CA SER A 197 -8.87 4.32 15.83
C SER A 197 -9.72 3.41 16.71
N ASN A 198 -9.38 2.12 16.76
CA ASN A 198 -10.11 1.16 17.58
C ASN A 198 -10.00 1.45 19.10
N ILE A 199 -8.83 1.93 19.56
CA ILE A 199 -8.65 2.34 20.96
C ILE A 199 -9.50 3.57 21.28
N ALA A 200 -9.53 4.57 20.41
CA ALA A 200 -10.33 5.77 20.57
C ALA A 200 -11.83 5.44 20.67
N LYS A 201 -12.35 4.63 19.76
CA LYS A 201 -13.76 4.19 19.77
C LYS A 201 -14.16 3.46 21.05
N ARG A 202 -13.29 2.60 21.60
CA ARG A 202 -13.55 1.90 22.87
C ARG A 202 -13.65 2.86 24.05
N LYS A 203 -12.82 3.92 24.08
CA LYS A 203 -12.87 4.95 25.13
C LYS A 203 -14.18 5.74 25.08
N ASP A 204 -14.64 6.14 23.89
CA ASP A 204 -15.89 6.86 23.72
C ASP A 204 -17.11 6.04 24.20
N LEU A 205 -17.14 4.73 23.89
CA LEU A 205 -18.19 3.84 24.38
C LEU A 205 -18.21 3.67 25.89
N SER A 206 -17.03 3.66 26.54
CA SER A 206 -16.93 3.54 28.01
C SER A 206 -17.43 4.79 28.74
N HIS A 207 -17.30 5.98 28.14
CA HIS A 207 -17.80 7.24 28.73
C HIS A 207 -19.30 7.40 28.54
N SER A 208 -19.88 6.90 27.45
CA SER A 208 -21.34 6.96 27.25
C SER A 208 -22.14 6.02 28.15
N ALA A 209 -21.56 4.90 28.57
CA ALA A 209 -22.20 3.94 29.46
C ALA A 209 -22.24 4.39 30.96
N GLY A 210 -21.42 5.37 31.32
CA GLY A 210 -21.32 5.88 32.71
C GLY A 210 -22.32 6.97 33.09
N HIS A 211 -23.16 7.46 32.18
CA HIS A 211 -24.09 8.58 32.42
C HIS A 211 -25.57 8.16 32.56
N SER A 212 -25.85 6.88 32.68
CA SER A 212 -27.20 6.34 32.86
C SER A 212 -27.33 5.73 34.24
N ARG A 213 -27.22 6.57 35.28
CA ARG A 213 -27.63 6.27 36.65
C ARG A 213 -28.26 7.49 37.32
#